data_7dda757ee5c0ecc0fd8a5e658c3fea73
#
_entry.id   7dda757ee5c0ecc0fd8a5e658c3fea73
#
_cell.length_a   1.000
_cell.length_b   1.000
_cell.length_c   1.000
_cell.angle_alpha   90.00
_cell.angle_beta   90.00
_cell.angle_gamma   90.00
#
_symmetry.space_group_name_H-M   'P 1'
#
loop_
_entity.id
_entity.type
_entity.pdbx_description
1 polymer ?
#
loop_
_entity_poly.entity_id
_entity_poly.type
_entity_poly.pdbx_seq_one_letter_code
_entity_poly.pdbx_strand_id
1 'polypeptide(L)'
;MLRIAVQSKGRLYDETMMLLEEAGIRLNKGKRILLLAAKGFPVEVLFLRDDDIPESVANGVADVGIVGENEYVEKGEKARLVKRLGFSRCRLSLAIPKEEEYNGVQWFEGKTIATSYPGILSRYLQEQGVKADIHVISGSVEIAPGIGLADAIFDIVSSGSTLVSNQLKEVEVVLPSEALLIAHPALSAEKQAILDELLFRFAAIQEAEGKKYVLLNAPKDCLPDIIELLPGMKSPTVAPLASGDWVSIQSVIAESHFWEIIGKLKALGAEGILVLPIEKMIL
;
A
#
# COMPACT_ATOMS: atom_id res chain seq x y z
N MET A 1 -15.98 -16.80 -13.06
CA MET A 1 -15.63 -15.42 -12.63
C MET A 1 -15.11 -15.44 -11.21
N LEU A 2 -14.08 -14.64 -10.92
CA LEU A 2 -13.51 -14.45 -9.58
C LEU A 2 -14.18 -13.23 -8.91
N ARG A 3 -14.69 -13.38 -7.69
CA ARG A 3 -15.28 -12.27 -6.93
C ARG A 3 -14.26 -11.64 -6.00
N ILE A 4 -14.04 -10.33 -6.14
CA ILE A 4 -13.10 -9.55 -5.34
C ILE A 4 -13.89 -8.64 -4.40
N ALA A 5 -13.76 -8.82 -3.08
CA ALA A 5 -14.29 -7.88 -2.09
C ALA A 5 -13.32 -6.71 -1.90
N VAL A 6 -13.85 -5.50 -1.93
CA VAL A 6 -13.08 -4.26 -1.74
C VAL A 6 -13.84 -3.29 -0.85
N GLN A 7 -13.13 -2.40 -0.20
CA GLN A 7 -13.74 -1.33 0.58
C GLN A 7 -14.59 -0.41 -0.32
N SER A 8 -15.73 0.08 0.18
CA SER A 8 -16.68 0.87 -0.60
C SER A 8 -16.34 2.36 -0.70
N LYS A 9 -15.45 2.88 0.19
CA LYS A 9 -15.03 4.30 0.26
C LYS A 9 -13.74 4.44 1.06
N GLY A 10 -13.07 5.60 0.95
CA GLY A 10 -11.86 5.92 1.70
C GLY A 10 -10.58 5.66 0.91
N ARG A 11 -9.43 5.90 1.54
CA ARG A 11 -8.12 5.85 0.88
C ARG A 11 -7.82 4.46 0.28
N LEU A 12 -8.05 3.39 1.02
CA LEU A 12 -7.86 2.03 0.54
C LEU A 12 -8.72 1.75 -0.71
N TYR A 13 -9.96 2.25 -0.75
CA TYR A 13 -10.82 2.16 -1.93
C TYR A 13 -10.21 2.87 -3.13
N ASP A 14 -9.77 4.13 -2.97
CA ASP A 14 -9.25 4.93 -4.08
C ASP A 14 -7.99 4.29 -4.68
N GLU A 15 -7.04 3.88 -3.83
CA GLU A 15 -5.80 3.21 -4.26
C GLU A 15 -6.08 1.82 -4.86
N THR A 16 -7.04 1.07 -4.33
CA THR A 16 -7.49 -0.21 -4.91
C THR A 16 -8.09 -0.03 -6.30
N MET A 17 -8.93 1.00 -6.47
CA MET A 17 -9.54 1.28 -7.78
C MET A 17 -8.51 1.68 -8.83
N MET A 18 -7.48 2.45 -8.43
CA MET A 18 -6.35 2.78 -9.30
C MET A 18 -5.60 1.52 -9.73
N LEU A 19 -5.23 0.65 -8.79
CA LEU A 19 -4.53 -0.60 -9.08
C LEU A 19 -5.33 -1.51 -10.04
N LEU A 20 -6.64 -1.63 -9.81
CA LEU A 20 -7.51 -2.42 -10.70
C LEU A 20 -7.59 -1.82 -12.11
N GLU A 21 -7.71 -0.49 -12.24
CA GLU A 21 -7.75 0.19 -13.53
C GLU A 21 -6.43 0.04 -14.29
N GLU A 22 -5.30 0.22 -13.63
CA GLU A 22 -3.96 0.00 -14.18
C GLU A 22 -3.72 -1.45 -14.61
N ALA A 23 -4.32 -2.41 -13.89
CA ALA A 23 -4.35 -3.83 -14.26
C ALA A 23 -5.30 -4.14 -15.45
N GLY A 24 -5.95 -3.13 -16.02
CA GLY A 24 -6.88 -3.28 -17.15
C GLY A 24 -8.28 -3.77 -16.74
N ILE A 25 -8.61 -3.71 -15.46
CA ILE A 25 -9.92 -4.12 -14.91
C ILE A 25 -10.82 -2.88 -14.84
N ARG A 26 -11.67 -2.71 -15.83
CA ARG A 26 -12.53 -1.54 -15.95
C ARG A 26 -13.91 -1.80 -15.38
N LEU A 27 -14.32 -0.96 -14.43
CA LEU A 27 -15.65 -1.02 -13.80
C LEU A 27 -16.53 0.13 -14.29
N ASN A 28 -17.70 -0.19 -14.82
CA ASN A 28 -18.69 0.83 -15.12
C ASN A 28 -19.46 1.19 -13.85
N LYS A 29 -19.04 2.25 -13.16
CA LYS A 29 -19.68 2.71 -11.92
C LYS A 29 -21.10 3.21 -12.19
N GLY A 30 -22.11 2.47 -11.73
CA GLY A 30 -23.47 2.96 -11.51
C GLY A 30 -23.63 3.50 -10.09
N LYS A 31 -24.51 4.46 -9.87
CA LYS A 31 -24.82 4.92 -8.51
C LYS A 31 -25.46 3.79 -7.69
N ARG A 32 -24.92 3.49 -6.49
CA ARG A 32 -25.43 2.53 -5.49
C ARG A 32 -25.41 1.04 -5.90
N ILE A 33 -24.53 0.63 -6.78
CA ILE A 33 -24.36 -0.80 -7.11
C ILE A 33 -23.25 -1.37 -6.22
N LEU A 34 -23.55 -2.42 -5.46
CA LEU A 34 -22.62 -3.07 -4.54
C LEU A 34 -21.83 -4.23 -5.20
N LEU A 35 -22.26 -4.72 -6.36
CA LEU A 35 -21.60 -5.79 -7.11
C LEU A 35 -21.52 -5.40 -8.59
N LEU A 36 -20.32 -5.31 -9.14
CA LEU A 36 -20.06 -4.89 -10.53
C LEU A 36 -19.17 -5.90 -11.24
N ALA A 37 -19.64 -6.42 -12.37
CA ALA A 37 -18.79 -7.18 -13.28
C ALA A 37 -17.82 -6.25 -14.02
N ALA A 38 -16.56 -6.66 -14.10
CA ALA A 38 -15.55 -5.93 -14.84
C ALA A 38 -15.66 -6.20 -16.34
N LYS A 39 -15.20 -5.23 -17.13
CA LYS A 39 -14.99 -5.42 -18.57
C LYS A 39 -13.54 -5.81 -18.83
N GLY A 40 -13.33 -6.78 -19.73
CA GLY A 40 -12.01 -7.18 -20.21
C GLY A 40 -11.25 -8.14 -19.30
N PHE A 41 -11.79 -8.50 -18.12
CA PHE A 41 -11.20 -9.50 -17.24
C PHE A 41 -12.31 -10.26 -16.49
N PRO A 42 -12.20 -11.57 -16.25
CA PRO A 42 -13.28 -12.40 -15.69
C PRO A 42 -13.43 -12.25 -14.18
N VAL A 43 -13.58 -11.02 -13.70
CA VAL A 43 -13.81 -10.70 -12.28
C VAL A 43 -15.10 -9.90 -12.08
N GLU A 44 -15.65 -9.99 -10.88
CA GLU A 44 -16.67 -9.09 -10.37
C GLU A 44 -16.20 -8.50 -9.04
N VAL A 45 -16.50 -7.24 -8.80
CA VAL A 45 -16.07 -6.50 -7.61
C VAL A 45 -17.25 -6.26 -6.69
N LEU A 46 -17.13 -6.72 -5.45
CA LEU A 46 -18.10 -6.58 -4.38
C LEU A 46 -17.64 -5.48 -3.42
N PHE A 47 -18.45 -4.43 -3.26
CA PHE A 47 -18.13 -3.29 -2.39
C PHE A 47 -18.72 -3.51 -1.00
N LEU A 48 -17.86 -3.58 0.00
CA LEU A 48 -18.22 -3.83 1.40
C LEU A 48 -17.66 -2.74 2.33
N ARG A 49 -17.99 -2.84 3.60
CA ARG A 49 -17.22 -2.18 4.66
C ARG A 49 -15.92 -2.95 4.85
N ASP A 50 -14.87 -2.24 5.28
CA ASP A 50 -13.54 -2.83 5.52
C ASP A 50 -13.57 -3.98 6.52
N ASP A 51 -14.29 -3.80 7.63
CA ASP A 51 -14.47 -4.79 8.70
C ASP A 51 -15.22 -6.07 8.28
N ASP A 52 -16.01 -6.02 7.18
CA ASP A 52 -16.77 -7.15 6.63
C ASP A 52 -15.95 -7.99 5.63
N ILE A 53 -14.87 -7.44 5.05
CA ILE A 53 -14.11 -8.11 3.97
C ILE A 53 -13.46 -9.41 4.42
N PRO A 54 -12.72 -9.48 5.55
CA PRO A 54 -12.03 -10.70 5.96
C PRO A 54 -12.99 -11.87 6.16
N GLU A 55 -14.12 -11.63 6.80
CA GLU A 55 -15.13 -12.64 7.07
C GLU A 55 -15.86 -13.07 5.79
N SER A 56 -16.16 -12.12 4.89
CA SER A 56 -16.77 -12.44 3.59
C SER A 56 -15.89 -13.35 2.74
N VAL A 57 -14.57 -13.16 2.79
CA VAL A 57 -13.61 -14.04 2.11
C VAL A 57 -13.49 -15.39 2.82
N ALA A 58 -13.37 -15.41 4.14
CA ALA A 58 -13.26 -16.63 4.91
C ALA A 58 -14.48 -17.57 4.73
N ASN A 59 -15.68 -16.98 4.59
CA ASN A 59 -16.94 -17.71 4.40
C ASN A 59 -17.29 -17.99 2.92
N GLY A 60 -16.43 -17.61 1.96
CA GLY A 60 -16.64 -17.88 0.54
C GLY A 60 -17.71 -17.01 -0.13
N VAL A 61 -18.17 -15.93 0.50
CA VAL A 61 -19.02 -14.91 -0.13
C VAL A 61 -18.25 -14.17 -1.21
N ALA A 62 -16.97 -13.89 -0.96
CA ALA A 62 -16.00 -13.46 -1.95
C ALA A 62 -14.86 -14.47 -2.07
N ASP A 63 -14.25 -14.57 -3.24
CA ASP A 63 -13.13 -15.46 -3.50
C ASP A 63 -11.81 -14.89 -3.00
N VAL A 64 -11.66 -13.58 -3.17
CA VAL A 64 -10.51 -12.80 -2.72
C VAL A 64 -10.99 -11.47 -2.14
N GLY A 65 -10.13 -10.81 -1.37
CA GLY A 65 -10.41 -9.49 -0.81
C GLY A 65 -9.18 -8.62 -0.77
N ILE A 66 -9.37 -7.30 -0.94
CA ILE A 66 -8.33 -6.30 -0.66
C ILE A 66 -8.75 -5.56 0.59
N VAL A 67 -7.93 -5.66 1.64
CA VAL A 67 -8.26 -5.20 2.99
C VAL A 67 -7.01 -4.67 3.71
N GLY A 68 -7.17 -3.79 4.68
CA GLY A 68 -6.07 -3.38 5.56
C GLY A 68 -5.62 -4.53 6.46
N GLU A 69 -4.31 -4.64 6.71
CA GLU A 69 -3.75 -5.66 7.58
C GLU A 69 -4.32 -5.57 9.00
N ASN A 70 -4.64 -4.36 9.48
CA ASN A 70 -5.33 -4.12 10.74
C ASN A 70 -6.66 -4.90 10.85
N GLU A 71 -7.51 -4.84 9.83
CA GLU A 71 -8.79 -5.56 9.82
C GLU A 71 -8.59 -7.08 9.69
N TYR A 72 -7.64 -7.49 8.85
CA TYR A 72 -7.31 -8.90 8.67
C TYR A 72 -6.84 -9.55 9.99
N VAL A 73 -5.95 -8.87 10.72
CA VAL A 73 -5.42 -9.33 12.01
C VAL A 73 -6.48 -9.26 13.11
N GLU A 74 -7.31 -8.21 13.16
CA GLU A 74 -8.39 -8.05 14.15
C GLU A 74 -9.43 -9.17 14.02
N LYS A 75 -9.75 -9.58 12.78
CA LYS A 75 -10.73 -10.65 12.49
C LYS A 75 -10.15 -12.07 12.57
N GLY A 76 -8.90 -12.24 13.01
CA GLY A 76 -8.30 -13.52 13.34
C GLY A 76 -7.73 -14.32 12.17
N GLU A 77 -7.38 -13.66 11.06
CA GLU A 77 -6.58 -14.23 9.95
C GLU A 77 -7.12 -15.54 9.34
N LYS A 78 -8.44 -15.68 9.26
CA LYS A 78 -9.11 -16.91 8.77
C LYS A 78 -8.98 -17.13 7.26
N ALA A 79 -8.78 -16.07 6.48
CA ALA A 79 -8.50 -16.15 5.06
C ALA A 79 -6.99 -16.37 4.81
N ARG A 80 -6.63 -16.88 3.64
CA ARG A 80 -5.24 -17.07 3.25
C ARG A 80 -4.64 -15.74 2.79
N LEU A 81 -3.57 -15.27 3.42
CA LEU A 81 -2.78 -14.15 2.92
C LEU A 81 -2.11 -14.55 1.58
N VAL A 82 -2.35 -13.77 0.53
CA VAL A 82 -1.80 -14.00 -0.81
C VAL A 82 -0.63 -13.07 -1.09
N LYS A 83 -0.82 -11.77 -0.85
CA LYS A 83 0.19 -10.76 -1.18
C LYS A 83 0.01 -9.49 -0.35
N ARG A 84 1.13 -8.87 0.02
CA ARG A 84 1.20 -7.49 0.51
C ARG A 84 1.23 -6.56 -0.70
N LEU A 85 0.36 -5.55 -0.73
CA LEU A 85 0.17 -4.71 -1.92
C LEU A 85 1.01 -3.43 -1.89
N GLY A 86 1.58 -3.05 -0.74
CA GLY A 86 2.53 -1.95 -0.61
C GLY A 86 1.92 -0.54 -0.53
N PHE A 87 0.60 -0.40 -0.58
CA PHE A 87 -0.09 0.88 -0.48
C PHE A 87 -1.01 0.96 0.75
N SER A 88 -1.69 2.10 0.96
CA SER A 88 -2.51 2.41 2.14
C SER A 88 -1.80 2.17 3.47
N ARG A 89 -0.49 2.43 3.49
CA ARG A 89 0.33 2.24 4.68
C ARG A 89 -0.14 3.12 5.82
N CYS A 90 -0.26 2.50 6.99
CA CYS A 90 -0.59 3.12 8.25
C CYS A 90 -0.01 2.27 9.40
N ARG A 91 -0.36 2.59 10.62
CA ARG A 91 -0.01 1.80 11.79
C ARG A 91 -1.10 1.88 12.84
N LEU A 92 -1.28 0.84 13.61
CA LEU A 92 -2.05 0.87 14.85
C LEU A 92 -1.14 1.25 16.00
N SER A 93 -1.51 2.32 16.71
CA SER A 93 -0.67 2.90 17.74
C SER A 93 -1.46 3.26 18.99
N LEU A 94 -0.79 3.17 20.12
CA LEU A 94 -1.27 3.74 21.38
C LEU A 94 -0.90 5.23 21.41
N ALA A 95 -1.87 6.05 21.80
CA ALA A 95 -1.70 7.49 21.98
C ALA A 95 -2.33 7.95 23.28
N ILE A 96 -1.70 8.92 23.91
CA ILE A 96 -2.09 9.51 25.19
C ILE A 96 -2.25 11.03 25.08
N PRO A 97 -2.90 11.73 26.02
CA PRO A 97 -2.92 13.18 26.09
C PRO A 97 -1.51 13.75 26.05
N LYS A 98 -1.33 14.85 25.33
CA LYS A 98 -0.01 15.43 25.04
C LYS A 98 0.74 15.87 26.33
N GLU A 99 0.00 16.32 27.33
CA GLU A 99 0.50 16.79 28.63
C GLU A 99 0.97 15.66 29.55
N GLU A 100 0.52 14.42 29.33
CA GLU A 100 0.91 13.27 30.14
C GLU A 100 2.37 12.87 29.91
N GLU A 101 3.09 12.50 30.95
CA GLU A 101 4.44 11.94 30.80
C GLU A 101 4.36 10.44 30.53
N TYR A 102 5.06 9.98 29.49
CA TYR A 102 5.12 8.58 29.11
C TYR A 102 6.48 7.97 29.48
N ASN A 103 6.44 6.97 30.36
CA ASN A 103 7.63 6.29 30.87
C ASN A 103 7.67 4.79 30.49
N GLY A 104 7.00 4.42 29.39
CA GLY A 104 6.90 3.05 28.89
C GLY A 104 5.51 2.43 29.08
N VAL A 105 5.35 1.20 28.56
CA VAL A 105 4.06 0.53 28.42
C VAL A 105 3.31 0.33 29.76
N GLN A 106 4.02 0.29 30.88
CA GLN A 106 3.42 0.19 32.23
C GLN A 106 2.56 1.42 32.60
N TRP A 107 2.68 2.53 31.85
CA TRP A 107 1.81 3.69 32.00
C TRP A 107 0.32 3.33 31.83
N PHE A 108 0.02 2.29 31.06
CA PHE A 108 -1.36 1.84 30.78
C PHE A 108 -1.96 0.95 31.89
N GLU A 109 -1.18 0.53 32.90
CA GLU A 109 -1.70 -0.33 34.00
C GLU A 109 -2.87 0.34 34.72
N GLY A 110 -4.03 -0.34 34.76
CA GLY A 110 -5.26 0.14 35.40
C GLY A 110 -5.95 1.30 34.72
N LYS A 111 -5.53 1.68 33.52
CA LYS A 111 -6.16 2.76 32.71
C LYS A 111 -7.18 2.22 31.72
N THR A 112 -8.06 3.10 31.24
CA THR A 112 -9.04 2.80 30.20
C THR A 112 -8.52 3.23 28.83
N ILE A 113 -8.53 2.32 27.85
CA ILE A 113 -8.07 2.57 26.47
C ILE A 113 -9.26 2.42 25.51
N ALA A 114 -9.61 3.49 24.81
CA ALA A 114 -10.65 3.45 23.78
C ALA A 114 -10.07 2.94 22.44
N THR A 115 -10.80 2.05 21.76
CA THR A 115 -10.34 1.46 20.50
C THR A 115 -11.47 0.88 19.66
N SER A 116 -11.25 0.80 18.33
CA SER A 116 -12.02 -0.03 17.41
C SER A 116 -11.37 -1.40 17.13
N TYR A 117 -10.19 -1.66 17.74
CA TYR A 117 -9.36 -2.87 17.56
C TYR A 117 -9.08 -3.60 18.86
N PRO A 118 -10.14 -4.08 19.57
CA PRO A 118 -9.97 -4.68 20.89
C PRO A 118 -9.16 -5.98 20.87
N GLY A 119 -9.23 -6.77 19.81
CA GLY A 119 -8.51 -8.05 19.71
C GLY A 119 -7.00 -7.86 19.60
N ILE A 120 -6.53 -6.93 18.76
CA ILE A 120 -5.12 -6.59 18.62
C ILE A 120 -4.58 -5.98 19.92
N LEU A 121 -5.33 -5.03 20.48
CA LEU A 121 -4.93 -4.37 21.73
C LEU A 121 -4.81 -5.36 22.89
N SER A 122 -5.80 -6.24 23.06
CA SER A 122 -5.80 -7.25 24.12
C SER A 122 -4.58 -8.18 24.05
N ARG A 123 -4.22 -8.63 22.85
CA ARG A 123 -3.01 -9.46 22.64
C ARG A 123 -1.74 -8.71 23.02
N TYR A 124 -1.61 -7.48 22.54
CA TYR A 124 -0.45 -6.65 22.84
C TYR A 124 -0.30 -6.42 24.35
N LEU A 125 -1.36 -6.01 25.05
CA LEU A 125 -1.33 -5.78 26.50
C LEU A 125 -0.96 -7.07 27.27
N GLN A 126 -1.49 -8.21 26.86
CA GLN A 126 -1.15 -9.51 27.43
C GLN A 126 0.33 -9.84 27.25
N GLU A 127 0.90 -9.62 26.07
CA GLU A 127 2.33 -9.85 25.77
C GLU A 127 3.23 -8.92 26.59
N GLN A 128 2.78 -7.69 26.86
CA GLN A 128 3.50 -6.72 27.69
C GLN A 128 3.28 -6.92 29.20
N GLY A 129 2.39 -7.82 29.60
CA GLY A 129 2.04 -8.07 31.01
C GLY A 129 1.33 -6.91 31.69
N VAL A 130 0.58 -6.10 30.92
CA VAL A 130 -0.17 -4.91 31.37
C VAL A 130 -1.65 -5.22 31.42
N LYS A 131 -2.33 -4.80 32.50
CA LYS A 131 -3.79 -4.90 32.64
C LYS A 131 -4.41 -3.52 32.50
N ALA A 132 -5.18 -3.33 31.43
CA ALA A 132 -5.93 -2.11 31.17
C ALA A 132 -7.37 -2.46 30.80
N ASP A 133 -8.31 -1.53 31.03
CA ASP A 133 -9.70 -1.66 30.62
C ASP A 133 -9.83 -1.24 29.15
N ILE A 134 -10.42 -2.10 28.31
CA ILE A 134 -10.62 -1.83 26.89
C ILE A 134 -12.05 -1.33 26.68
N HIS A 135 -12.17 -0.07 26.23
CA HIS A 135 -13.46 0.52 25.86
C HIS A 135 -13.64 0.50 24.36
N VAL A 136 -14.53 -0.38 23.88
CA VAL A 136 -14.76 -0.56 22.43
C VAL A 136 -15.71 0.50 21.90
N ILE A 137 -15.25 1.27 20.90
CA ILE A 137 -16.06 2.26 20.19
C ILE A 137 -15.88 2.13 18.68
N SER A 138 -16.93 2.48 17.92
CA SER A 138 -16.92 2.40 16.44
C SER A 138 -16.72 3.78 15.84
N GLY A 139 -15.46 4.16 15.61
CA GLY A 139 -15.08 5.45 15.03
C GLY A 139 -15.01 6.62 16.02
N SER A 140 -14.36 7.70 15.60
CA SER A 140 -14.07 8.88 16.43
C SER A 140 -13.37 8.55 17.76
N VAL A 141 -12.46 7.58 17.72
CA VAL A 141 -11.71 7.09 18.89
C VAL A 141 -10.89 8.21 19.50
N GLU A 142 -10.35 9.10 18.66
CA GLU A 142 -9.47 10.20 19.03
C GLU A 142 -10.08 11.25 19.97
N ILE A 143 -11.42 11.33 20.05
CA ILE A 143 -12.07 12.27 20.98
C ILE A 143 -12.22 11.74 22.40
N ALA A 144 -12.07 10.42 22.59
CA ALA A 144 -12.40 9.74 23.86
C ALA A 144 -11.67 10.33 25.08
N PRO A 145 -10.36 10.65 25.04
CA PRO A 145 -9.68 11.25 26.19
C PRO A 145 -10.18 12.68 26.47
N GLY A 146 -10.41 13.48 25.44
CA GLY A 146 -10.87 14.87 25.59
C GLY A 146 -12.23 15.03 26.26
N ILE A 147 -13.08 14.00 26.18
CA ILE A 147 -14.42 13.99 26.80
C ILE A 147 -14.45 13.15 28.09
N GLY A 148 -13.32 12.64 28.56
CA GLY A 148 -13.22 11.84 29.78
C GLY A 148 -13.78 10.42 29.68
N LEU A 149 -13.89 9.86 28.46
CA LEU A 149 -14.39 8.51 28.23
C LEU A 149 -13.28 7.45 28.39
N ALA A 150 -12.02 7.82 28.17
CA ALA A 150 -10.85 6.96 28.30
C ALA A 150 -9.61 7.79 28.67
N ASP A 151 -8.57 7.14 29.21
CA ASP A 151 -7.29 7.78 29.51
C ASP A 151 -6.38 7.83 28.27
N ALA A 152 -6.55 6.88 27.36
CA ALA A 152 -5.75 6.69 26.16
C ALA A 152 -6.58 6.16 25.01
N ILE A 153 -5.97 6.12 23.82
CA ILE A 153 -6.57 5.49 22.65
C ILE A 153 -5.61 4.49 22.00
N PHE A 154 -6.19 3.53 21.31
CA PHE A 154 -5.50 2.65 20.38
C PHE A 154 -6.22 2.68 19.03
N ASP A 155 -5.60 3.30 18.02
CA ASP A 155 -6.27 3.53 16.75
C ASP A 155 -5.28 3.61 15.58
N ILE A 156 -5.82 3.70 14.36
CA ILE A 156 -5.05 3.88 13.13
C ILE A 156 -4.41 5.27 13.09
N VAL A 157 -3.10 5.28 12.88
CA VAL A 157 -2.33 6.49 12.64
C VAL A 157 -1.69 6.41 11.25
N SER A 158 -1.99 7.38 10.41
CA SER A 158 -1.34 7.57 9.11
C SER A 158 -0.30 8.69 9.19
N SER A 159 -0.73 9.95 9.09
CA SER A 159 0.14 11.13 9.23
C SER A 159 0.28 11.61 10.69
N GLY A 160 -0.61 11.20 11.57
CA GLY A 160 -0.69 11.69 12.95
C GLY A 160 -1.42 13.03 13.12
N SER A 161 -1.89 13.65 12.04
CA SER A 161 -2.57 14.96 12.11
C SER A 161 -3.81 14.95 12.99
N THR A 162 -4.60 13.88 12.96
CA THR A 162 -5.79 13.71 13.81
C THR A 162 -5.42 13.66 15.28
N LEU A 163 -4.33 12.98 15.65
CA LEU A 163 -3.85 12.96 17.04
C LEU A 163 -3.49 14.37 17.52
N VAL A 164 -2.70 15.10 16.72
CA VAL A 164 -2.29 16.47 17.05
C VAL A 164 -3.50 17.39 17.22
N SER A 165 -4.49 17.29 16.34
CA SER A 165 -5.73 18.11 16.42
C SER A 165 -6.55 17.83 17.67
N ASN A 166 -6.44 16.62 18.25
CA ASN A 166 -7.13 16.22 19.48
C ASN A 166 -6.21 16.25 20.71
N GLN A 167 -5.09 16.97 20.67
CA GLN A 167 -4.12 17.12 21.76
C GLN A 167 -3.59 15.77 22.26
N LEU A 168 -3.39 14.82 21.35
CA LEU A 168 -2.80 13.52 21.63
C LEU A 168 -1.39 13.41 21.07
N LYS A 169 -0.58 12.54 21.66
CA LYS A 169 0.72 12.11 21.15
C LYS A 169 0.79 10.59 21.05
N GLU A 170 1.33 10.12 19.94
CA GLU A 170 1.66 8.72 19.73
C GLU A 170 2.82 8.31 20.64
N VAL A 171 2.70 7.16 21.33
CA VAL A 171 3.72 6.68 22.26
C VAL A 171 4.22 5.29 21.94
N GLU A 172 3.38 4.40 21.39
CA GLU A 172 3.77 3.04 21.00
C GLU A 172 3.16 2.68 19.64
N VAL A 173 3.98 2.15 18.76
CA VAL A 173 3.53 1.55 17.50
C VAL A 173 3.39 0.04 17.73
N VAL A 174 2.16 -0.46 17.66
CA VAL A 174 1.85 -1.87 17.95
C VAL A 174 1.86 -2.72 16.66
N LEU A 175 1.25 -2.23 15.59
CA LEU A 175 1.12 -2.97 14.34
C LEU A 175 1.30 -2.05 13.13
N PRO A 176 2.39 -2.15 12.34
CA PRO A 176 2.42 -1.59 11.00
C PRO A 176 1.37 -2.28 10.12
N SER A 177 0.68 -1.52 9.29
CA SER A 177 -0.40 -2.02 8.43
C SER A 177 -0.30 -1.46 7.02
N GLU A 178 -0.62 -2.29 6.05
CA GLU A 178 -0.75 -1.95 4.64
C GLU A 178 -1.90 -2.72 4.00
N ALA A 179 -2.20 -2.44 2.74
CA ALA A 179 -3.19 -3.19 1.98
C ALA A 179 -2.71 -4.63 1.74
N LEU A 180 -3.57 -5.59 2.02
CA LEU A 180 -3.35 -7.02 1.77
C LEU A 180 -4.33 -7.54 0.71
N LEU A 181 -3.86 -8.44 -0.13
CA LEU A 181 -4.69 -9.33 -0.92
C LEU A 181 -4.83 -10.66 -0.16
N ILE A 182 -6.04 -11.00 0.22
CA ILE A 182 -6.40 -12.24 0.91
C ILE A 182 -7.29 -13.11 0.01
N ALA A 183 -7.29 -14.42 0.20
CA ALA A 183 -8.10 -15.36 -0.58
C ALA A 183 -8.79 -16.39 0.31
N HIS A 184 -9.91 -16.89 -0.17
CA HIS A 184 -10.54 -18.06 0.41
C HIS A 184 -9.58 -19.25 0.36
N PRO A 185 -9.42 -20.04 1.44
CA PRO A 185 -8.44 -21.13 1.49
C PRO A 185 -8.63 -22.21 0.41
N ALA A 186 -9.87 -22.42 -0.04
CA ALA A 186 -10.25 -23.47 -0.99
C ALA A 186 -10.82 -22.88 -2.29
N LEU A 187 -9.98 -22.19 -3.08
CA LEU A 187 -10.34 -21.74 -4.42
C LEU A 187 -10.36 -22.93 -5.40
N SER A 188 -11.32 -22.92 -6.35
CA SER A 188 -11.27 -23.86 -7.46
C SER A 188 -10.07 -23.57 -8.38
N ALA A 189 -9.61 -24.59 -9.13
CA ALA A 189 -8.50 -24.43 -10.07
C ALA A 189 -8.76 -23.31 -11.11
N GLU A 190 -9.99 -23.18 -11.59
CA GLU A 190 -10.38 -22.10 -12.50
C GLU A 190 -10.21 -20.71 -11.86
N LYS A 191 -10.68 -20.55 -10.62
CA LYS A 191 -10.56 -19.26 -9.89
C LYS A 191 -9.13 -18.98 -9.50
N GLN A 192 -8.34 -19.99 -9.16
CA GLN A 192 -6.91 -19.83 -8.89
C GLN A 192 -6.16 -19.32 -10.14
N ALA A 193 -6.46 -19.86 -11.33
CA ALA A 193 -5.85 -19.38 -12.56
C ALA A 193 -6.17 -17.91 -12.86
N ILE A 194 -7.38 -17.44 -12.55
CA ILE A 194 -7.75 -16.02 -12.67
C ILE A 194 -6.98 -15.17 -11.64
N LEU A 195 -6.83 -15.67 -10.42
CA LEU A 195 -6.05 -15.00 -9.38
C LEU A 195 -4.57 -14.89 -9.76
N ASP A 196 -3.99 -15.95 -10.33
CA ASP A 196 -2.59 -15.96 -10.77
C ASP A 196 -2.34 -14.92 -11.88
N GLU A 197 -3.27 -14.81 -12.84
CA GLU A 197 -3.22 -13.77 -13.87
C GLU A 197 -3.36 -12.36 -13.27
N LEU A 198 -4.23 -12.18 -12.27
CA LEU A 198 -4.37 -10.91 -11.54
C LEU A 198 -3.08 -10.53 -10.83
N LEU A 199 -2.45 -11.48 -10.14
CA LEU A 199 -1.17 -11.30 -9.45
C LEU A 199 -0.05 -10.94 -10.41
N PHE A 200 0.00 -11.55 -11.58
CA PHE A 200 0.94 -11.21 -12.63
C PHE A 200 0.79 -9.75 -13.08
N ARG A 201 -0.45 -9.27 -13.28
CA ARG A 201 -0.71 -7.88 -13.64
C ARG A 201 -0.32 -6.90 -12.53
N PHE A 202 -0.65 -7.21 -11.28
CA PHE A 202 -0.25 -6.41 -10.13
C PHE A 202 1.28 -6.35 -9.98
N ALA A 203 1.97 -7.47 -10.20
CA ALA A 203 3.43 -7.51 -10.17
C ALA A 203 4.04 -6.61 -11.26
N ALA A 204 3.49 -6.62 -12.48
CA ALA A 204 3.98 -5.77 -13.56
C ALA A 204 3.82 -4.27 -13.29
N ILE A 205 2.75 -3.87 -12.58
CA ILE A 205 2.53 -2.49 -12.15
C ILE A 205 3.52 -2.12 -11.04
N GLN A 206 3.61 -2.94 -9.99
CA GLN A 206 4.49 -2.69 -8.85
C GLN A 206 5.98 -2.64 -9.26
N GLU A 207 6.37 -3.48 -10.24
CA GLU A 207 7.75 -3.47 -10.73
C GLU A 207 8.10 -2.18 -11.50
N ALA A 208 7.13 -1.53 -12.12
CA ALA A 208 7.30 -0.25 -12.80
C ALA A 208 7.32 0.95 -11.85
N GLU A 209 6.78 0.78 -10.63
CA GLU A 209 6.64 1.88 -9.67
C GLU A 209 7.99 2.51 -9.31
N GLY A 210 8.05 3.85 -9.36
CA GLY A 210 9.27 4.60 -9.06
C GLY A 210 10.39 4.45 -10.09
N LYS A 211 10.14 3.79 -11.23
CA LYS A 211 11.10 3.64 -12.33
C LYS A 211 10.73 4.52 -13.52
N LYS A 212 11.74 4.99 -14.22
CA LYS A 212 11.61 5.82 -15.42
C LYS A 212 12.43 5.23 -16.56
N TYR A 213 11.89 5.37 -17.76
CA TYR A 213 12.63 5.13 -18.99
C TYR A 213 13.30 6.43 -19.41
N VAL A 214 14.62 6.42 -19.42
CA VAL A 214 15.43 7.57 -19.82
C VAL A 214 16.00 7.33 -21.22
N LEU A 215 15.81 8.31 -22.09
CA LEU A 215 16.43 8.39 -23.40
C LEU A 215 17.22 9.69 -23.49
N LEU A 216 18.45 9.63 -23.95
CA LEU A 216 19.29 10.81 -24.16
C LEU A 216 20.23 10.60 -25.37
N ASN A 217 20.75 11.70 -25.88
CA ASN A 217 21.81 11.69 -26.88
C ASN A 217 23.10 12.21 -26.26
N ALA A 218 24.25 11.63 -26.64
CA ALA A 218 25.53 12.05 -26.11
C ALA A 218 26.65 11.82 -27.13
N PRO A 219 27.80 12.57 -26.98
CA PRO A 219 28.99 12.30 -27.77
C PRO A 219 29.48 10.87 -27.53
N LYS A 220 29.88 10.19 -28.60
CA LYS A 220 30.37 8.78 -28.55
C LYS A 220 31.55 8.58 -27.61
N ASP A 221 32.41 9.60 -27.51
CA ASP A 221 33.63 9.55 -26.69
C ASP A 221 33.31 9.53 -25.17
N CYS A 222 32.14 10.07 -24.76
CA CYS A 222 31.68 10.07 -23.38
C CYS A 222 30.85 8.81 -23.01
N LEU A 223 30.63 7.89 -23.94
CA LEU A 223 29.80 6.71 -23.72
C LEU A 223 30.20 5.85 -22.52
N PRO A 224 31.50 5.55 -22.27
CA PRO A 224 31.87 4.74 -21.11
C PRO A 224 31.44 5.36 -19.78
N ASP A 225 31.66 6.66 -19.60
CA ASP A 225 31.30 7.39 -18.37
C ASP A 225 29.78 7.51 -18.18
N ILE A 226 29.04 7.64 -19.28
CA ILE A 226 27.57 7.68 -19.24
C ILE A 226 26.99 6.30 -18.90
N ILE A 227 27.57 5.21 -19.41
CA ILE A 227 27.15 3.84 -19.08
C ILE A 227 27.34 3.57 -17.57
N GLU A 228 28.40 4.07 -16.96
CA GLU A 228 28.63 3.95 -15.52
C GLU A 228 27.55 4.65 -14.71
N LEU A 229 27.07 5.80 -15.16
CA LEU A 229 25.98 6.54 -14.53
C LEU A 229 24.59 5.93 -14.80
N LEU A 230 24.42 5.24 -15.91
CA LEU A 230 23.16 4.66 -16.39
C LEU A 230 23.29 3.14 -16.63
N PRO A 231 23.57 2.33 -15.60
CA PRO A 231 23.84 0.90 -15.79
C PRO A 231 22.63 0.12 -16.33
N GLY A 232 21.43 0.69 -16.19
CA GLY A 232 20.19 0.03 -16.57
C GLY A 232 19.93 -1.26 -15.80
N MET A 233 19.02 -2.10 -16.31
CA MET A 233 18.68 -3.39 -15.70
C MET A 233 19.71 -4.49 -15.96
N LYS A 234 20.28 -4.50 -17.16
CA LYS A 234 21.42 -5.37 -17.57
C LYS A 234 22.52 -4.53 -18.17
N SER A 235 22.16 -3.68 -19.12
CA SER A 235 23.01 -2.67 -19.72
C SER A 235 22.11 -1.67 -20.46
N PRO A 236 22.54 -0.42 -20.67
CA PRO A 236 21.79 0.51 -21.50
C PRO A 236 21.81 0.05 -22.97
N THR A 237 20.75 0.40 -23.69
CA THR A 237 20.72 0.24 -25.14
C THR A 237 21.41 1.44 -25.78
N VAL A 238 22.32 1.20 -26.71
CA VAL A 238 23.08 2.24 -27.43
C VAL A 238 22.83 2.11 -28.91
N ALA A 239 22.42 3.21 -29.56
CA ALA A 239 22.22 3.26 -31.00
C ALA A 239 22.97 4.46 -31.60
N PRO A 240 23.65 4.29 -32.76
CA PRO A 240 24.32 5.41 -33.42
C PRO A 240 23.31 6.41 -33.96
N LEU A 241 23.62 7.70 -33.87
CA LEU A 241 22.88 8.74 -34.57
C LEU A 241 23.40 8.92 -35.99
N ALA A 242 22.61 9.54 -36.85
CA ALA A 242 22.96 9.76 -38.24
C ALA A 242 24.22 10.65 -38.43
N SER A 243 24.54 11.48 -37.45
CA SER A 243 25.75 12.33 -37.41
C SER A 243 27.06 11.55 -37.26
N GLY A 244 27.02 10.28 -36.84
CA GLY A 244 28.18 9.42 -36.66
C GLY A 244 28.99 9.62 -35.38
N ASP A 245 29.07 10.84 -34.85
CA ASP A 245 29.84 11.20 -33.66
C ASP A 245 29.00 11.15 -32.37
N TRP A 246 27.70 10.91 -32.51
CA TRP A 246 26.74 10.88 -31.42
C TRP A 246 26.04 9.54 -31.33
N VAL A 247 25.63 9.20 -30.12
CA VAL A 247 24.84 8.00 -29.82
C VAL A 247 23.58 8.36 -29.05
N SER A 248 22.51 7.62 -29.29
CA SER A 248 21.32 7.61 -28.45
C SER A 248 21.47 6.51 -27.40
N ILE A 249 21.22 6.83 -26.15
CA ILE A 249 21.34 5.92 -25.01
C ILE A 249 19.98 5.81 -24.33
N GLN A 250 19.57 4.58 -24.06
CA GLN A 250 18.27 4.28 -23.45
C GLN A 250 18.51 3.38 -22.22
N SER A 251 17.88 3.74 -21.11
CA SER A 251 18.04 3.01 -19.85
C SER A 251 16.79 3.09 -18.98
N VAL A 252 16.62 2.13 -18.08
CA VAL A 252 15.62 2.15 -17.01
C VAL A 252 16.33 2.42 -15.70
N ILE A 253 15.89 3.44 -14.96
CA ILE A 253 16.48 3.84 -13.68
C ILE A 253 15.40 4.19 -12.65
N ALA A 254 15.76 4.17 -11.39
CA ALA A 254 14.91 4.73 -10.34
C ALA A 254 14.83 6.26 -10.49
N GLU A 255 13.65 6.84 -10.28
CA GLU A 255 13.43 8.28 -10.38
C GLU A 255 14.29 9.08 -9.39
N SER A 256 14.50 8.56 -8.18
CA SER A 256 15.41 9.16 -7.20
C SER A 256 16.84 9.26 -7.75
N HIS A 257 17.34 8.20 -8.37
CA HIS A 257 18.68 8.17 -8.92
C HIS A 257 18.84 9.14 -10.11
N PHE A 258 17.80 9.33 -10.91
CA PHE A 258 17.83 10.29 -12.02
C PHE A 258 18.22 11.72 -11.55
N TRP A 259 17.61 12.20 -10.47
CA TRP A 259 17.91 13.52 -9.96
C TRP A 259 19.34 13.68 -9.41
N GLU A 260 19.96 12.60 -8.95
CA GLU A 260 21.34 12.57 -8.48
C GLU A 260 22.35 12.68 -9.62
N ILE A 261 22.03 12.11 -10.80
CA ILE A 261 22.99 11.97 -11.91
C ILE A 261 22.79 12.99 -13.04
N ILE A 262 21.63 13.67 -13.12
CA ILE A 262 21.30 14.55 -14.25
C ILE A 262 22.35 15.65 -14.48
N GLY A 263 22.92 16.22 -13.42
CA GLY A 263 23.98 17.21 -13.52
C GLY A 263 25.26 16.65 -14.14
N LYS A 264 25.63 15.40 -13.79
CA LYS A 264 26.80 14.69 -14.32
C LYS A 264 26.61 14.34 -15.79
N LEU A 265 25.40 13.85 -16.16
CA LEU A 265 25.06 13.55 -17.56
C LEU A 265 25.18 14.80 -18.45
N LYS A 266 24.68 15.95 -17.98
CA LYS A 266 24.83 17.22 -18.70
C LYS A 266 26.29 17.67 -18.82
N ALA A 267 27.12 17.48 -17.79
CA ALA A 267 28.53 17.82 -17.81
C ALA A 267 29.32 16.93 -18.83
N LEU A 268 28.87 15.69 -19.06
CA LEU A 268 29.41 14.79 -20.09
C LEU A 268 28.85 15.08 -21.51
N GLY A 269 28.12 16.17 -21.67
CA GLY A 269 27.57 16.60 -22.95
C GLY A 269 26.28 15.88 -23.37
N ALA A 270 25.58 15.24 -22.43
CA ALA A 270 24.28 14.65 -22.73
C ALA A 270 23.23 15.72 -23.05
N GLU A 271 22.51 15.53 -24.14
CA GLU A 271 21.47 16.44 -24.66
C GLU A 271 20.20 15.67 -25.02
N GLY A 272 19.08 16.38 -25.21
CA GLY A 272 17.80 15.79 -25.60
C GLY A 272 17.30 14.74 -24.61
N ILE A 273 17.51 14.97 -23.31
CA ILE A 273 17.19 14.01 -22.24
C ILE A 273 15.67 13.96 -22.06
N LEU A 274 15.09 12.80 -22.34
CA LEU A 274 13.68 12.51 -22.14
C LEU A 274 13.51 11.51 -21.00
N VAL A 275 12.55 11.78 -20.11
CA VAL A 275 12.22 10.93 -18.96
C VAL A 275 10.75 10.56 -19.07
N LEU A 276 10.48 9.28 -19.34
CA LEU A 276 9.14 8.78 -19.57
C LEU A 276 8.69 7.89 -18.41
N PRO A 277 7.42 7.99 -17.99
CA PRO A 277 6.87 7.05 -17.02
C PRO A 277 6.79 5.65 -17.63
N ILE A 278 7.01 4.64 -16.80
CA ILE A 278 6.80 3.24 -17.15
C ILE A 278 5.51 2.81 -16.47
N GLU A 279 4.51 2.41 -17.24
CA GLU A 279 3.23 1.96 -16.70
C GLU A 279 3.29 0.53 -16.18
N LYS A 280 4.03 -0.34 -16.87
CA LYS A 280 4.13 -1.76 -16.57
C LYS A 280 5.51 -2.26 -16.92
N MET A 281 6.06 -3.14 -16.08
CA MET A 281 7.35 -3.77 -16.34
C MET A 281 7.30 -5.24 -15.95
N ILE A 282 7.78 -6.09 -16.84
CA ILE A 282 7.89 -7.54 -16.64
C ILE A 282 9.38 -7.89 -16.67
N LEU A 283 9.86 -8.52 -15.60
CA LEU A 283 11.25 -8.96 -15.46
C LEU A 283 11.46 -10.39 -15.97
#